data_8d8eeaf25d8107f249b89f19d86079ce
#
_entry.id   8d8eeaf25d8107f249b89f19d86079ce
#
_cell.length_a   1.000
_cell.length_b   1.000
_cell.length_c   1.000
_cell.angle_alpha   90.00
_cell.angle_beta   90.00
_cell.angle_gamma   90.00
#
_symmetry.space_group_name_H-M   'P 1'
#
loop_
_entity.id
_entity.type
_entity.pdbx_description
1 polymer ?
#
loop_
_entity_poly.entity_id
_entity_poly.type
_entity_poly.pdbx_seq_one_letter_code
_entity_poly.pdbx_strand_id
1 'polypeptide(L)'
;MWDYIIVGAGSAGCVLASRLSEDPEVKVLLLEAGSRDWNPMIHIPGGIGKLFGPGVNWRFHTVPQEHLDNRSIWYPQGKTLGGSSSINAMIYIRCQKEDYDNWAALGNEGWGYEDVLPYFRRSEDNDRLANRYHGLGGPLAVSDQISPHPLTRAFVRAVQQYGLPYNPDFNGETMYGAGFYQVTCRDGRRRSAAVSYLHPVADRANLTVKTHARVTRIVVENGKATGVELADGQRCMTLKAEREIIVSGGAINSPRLLLLSGIGPAGELEALGIRPVADLPGVGRNLQDHLCTNVHLTLRQPVSYDGHDRYPRALLHGIRWLLYRNGPAASVIVEGGGFFQTDGASRPDLQIHLAPATVVRGGQTVLPDARGFTVNSTFLRPRSGRVRQAEVGRSLRRATGRPEVPQ
;
A
#
# COMPACT_ATOMS: atom_id res chain seq x y z
N MET A 1 27.53 -0.45 15.99
CA MET A 1 26.60 -1.59 15.90
C MET A 1 25.19 -1.03 16.12
N TRP A 2 24.14 -1.65 15.60
CA TRP A 2 22.75 -1.19 15.68
C TRP A 2 21.97 -2.07 16.63
N ASP A 3 21.08 -1.51 17.45
CA ASP A 3 20.14 -2.31 18.24
C ASP A 3 19.13 -3.00 17.33
N TYR A 4 18.52 -2.21 16.44
CA TYR A 4 17.52 -2.69 15.48
C TYR A 4 17.90 -2.35 14.04
N ILE A 5 17.75 -3.31 13.15
CA ILE A 5 17.80 -3.09 11.69
C ILE A 5 16.42 -3.37 11.12
N ILE A 6 15.79 -2.34 10.54
CA ILE A 6 14.47 -2.43 9.90
C ILE A 6 14.67 -2.48 8.39
N VAL A 7 14.15 -3.54 7.75
CA VAL A 7 14.30 -3.77 6.33
C VAL A 7 13.00 -3.41 5.59
N GLY A 8 13.02 -2.29 4.91
CA GLY A 8 11.89 -1.70 4.17
C GLY A 8 11.29 -0.50 4.90
N ALA A 9 11.38 0.69 4.30
CA ALA A 9 10.78 1.92 4.80
C ALA A 9 9.37 2.16 4.25
N GLY A 10 8.55 1.10 4.18
CA GLY A 10 7.13 1.18 3.89
C GLY A 10 6.32 1.69 5.09
N SER A 11 5.00 1.47 5.06
CA SER A 11 4.10 1.93 6.12
C SER A 11 4.51 1.43 7.50
N ALA A 12 4.79 0.13 7.64
CA ALA A 12 5.21 -0.46 8.91
C ALA A 12 6.61 0.01 9.33
N GLY A 13 7.58 0.01 8.40
CA GLY A 13 8.97 0.38 8.71
C GLY A 13 9.11 1.83 9.16
N CYS A 14 8.36 2.76 8.57
CA CYS A 14 8.35 4.17 9.01
C CYS A 14 7.82 4.32 10.44
N VAL A 15 6.74 3.59 10.78
CA VAL A 15 6.17 3.59 12.13
C VAL A 15 7.17 3.02 13.14
N LEU A 16 7.74 1.85 12.85
CA LEU A 16 8.69 1.18 13.73
C LEU A 16 9.95 2.01 13.95
N ALA A 17 10.51 2.60 12.88
CA ALA A 17 11.68 3.47 12.99
C ALA A 17 11.40 4.69 13.88
N SER A 18 10.23 5.31 13.71
CA SER A 18 9.80 6.43 14.54
C SER A 18 9.66 6.04 16.01
N ARG A 19 9.00 4.90 16.29
CA ARG A 19 8.70 4.48 17.67
C ARG A 19 9.90 3.93 18.40
N LEU A 20 10.70 3.07 17.76
CA LEU A 20 11.89 2.50 18.39
C LEU A 20 12.98 3.55 18.66
N SER A 21 13.04 4.62 17.89
CA SER A 21 13.98 5.72 18.11
C SER A 21 13.47 6.78 19.11
N GLU A 22 12.33 6.60 19.77
CA GLU A 22 11.88 7.47 20.87
C GLU A 22 12.82 7.40 22.07
N ASP A 23 13.38 6.25 22.36
CA ASP A 23 14.45 6.07 23.33
C ASP A 23 15.79 6.47 22.67
N PRO A 24 16.49 7.53 23.14
CA PRO A 24 17.73 8.00 22.56
C PRO A 24 18.90 7.02 22.67
N GLU A 25 18.85 6.06 23.61
CA GLU A 25 19.86 5.03 23.79
C GLU A 25 19.73 3.90 22.76
N VAL A 26 18.58 3.77 22.11
CA VAL A 26 18.29 2.73 21.11
C VAL A 26 18.71 3.19 19.71
N LYS A 27 19.72 2.52 19.13
CA LYS A 27 20.23 2.82 17.78
C LYS A 27 19.45 2.08 16.72
N VAL A 28 18.75 2.80 15.86
CA VAL A 28 17.87 2.24 14.82
C VAL A 28 18.44 2.53 13.43
N LEU A 29 18.55 1.48 12.62
CA LEU A 29 18.89 1.58 11.20
C LEU A 29 17.67 1.18 10.36
N LEU A 30 17.18 2.11 9.54
CA LEU A 30 16.12 1.86 8.56
C LEU A 30 16.72 1.77 7.16
N LEU A 31 16.50 0.65 6.48
CA LEU A 31 17.01 0.36 5.15
C LEU A 31 15.87 0.37 4.12
N GLU A 32 16.00 1.18 3.06
CA GLU A 32 15.06 1.25 1.95
C GLU A 32 15.76 0.99 0.62
N ALA A 33 15.20 0.08 -0.18
CA ALA A 33 15.74 -0.26 -1.49
C ALA A 33 15.56 0.84 -2.54
N GLY A 34 14.54 1.67 -2.36
CA GLY A 34 14.21 2.79 -3.24
C GLY A 34 14.89 4.10 -2.84
N SER A 35 14.44 5.17 -3.48
CA SER A 35 14.90 6.54 -3.24
C SER A 35 14.20 7.20 -2.05
N ARG A 36 14.66 8.39 -1.71
CA ARG A 36 13.87 9.34 -0.92
C ARG A 36 12.60 9.73 -1.69
N ASP A 37 11.58 10.18 -0.96
CA ASP A 37 10.26 10.57 -1.49
C ASP A 37 10.25 12.01 -2.05
N TRP A 38 11.34 12.44 -2.70
CA TRP A 38 11.49 13.80 -3.25
C TRP A 38 10.71 14.06 -4.53
N ASN A 39 10.20 13.01 -5.19
CA ASN A 39 9.37 13.19 -6.38
C ASN A 39 8.11 14.01 -6.01
N PRO A 40 7.90 15.22 -6.56
CA PRO A 40 6.78 16.07 -6.20
C PRO A 40 5.41 15.44 -6.46
N MET A 41 5.32 14.51 -7.42
CA MET A 41 4.07 13.79 -7.71
C MET A 41 3.62 12.90 -6.56
N ILE A 42 4.53 12.49 -5.66
CA ILE A 42 4.16 11.78 -4.42
C ILE A 42 3.27 12.66 -3.53
N HIS A 43 3.60 13.93 -3.43
CA HIS A 43 2.96 14.86 -2.49
C HIS A 43 1.69 15.51 -3.05
N ILE A 44 1.49 15.44 -4.38
CA ILE A 44 0.31 15.96 -5.08
C ILE A 44 -0.71 14.82 -5.23
N PRO A 45 -1.90 14.87 -4.58
CA PRO A 45 -2.86 13.77 -4.65
C PRO A 45 -3.21 13.35 -6.09
N GLY A 46 -3.54 14.29 -6.97
CA GLY A 46 -3.83 14.03 -8.38
C GLY A 46 -2.63 13.55 -9.20
N GLY A 47 -1.42 13.56 -8.63
CA GLY A 47 -0.19 13.06 -9.24
C GLY A 47 -0.08 11.54 -9.32
N ILE A 48 -0.99 10.79 -8.69
CA ILE A 48 -0.95 9.33 -8.57
C ILE A 48 -0.67 8.61 -9.90
N GLY A 49 -1.29 9.04 -11.00
CA GLY A 49 -1.09 8.45 -12.32
C GLY A 49 0.35 8.50 -12.84
N LYS A 50 1.17 9.43 -12.34
CA LYS A 50 2.59 9.58 -12.71
C LYS A 50 3.54 8.72 -11.86
N LEU A 51 3.03 8.07 -10.79
CA LEU A 51 3.83 7.27 -9.85
C LEU A 51 3.95 5.79 -10.26
N PHE A 52 3.25 5.39 -11.30
CA PHE A 52 3.25 4.01 -11.79
C PHE A 52 4.42 3.67 -12.71
N GLY A 53 5.19 4.68 -13.10
CA GLY A 53 6.40 4.52 -13.89
C GLY A 53 7.61 3.99 -13.11
N PRO A 54 8.79 3.88 -13.77
CA PRO A 54 10.03 3.52 -13.10
C PRO A 54 10.46 4.60 -12.07
N GLY A 55 11.29 4.19 -11.13
CA GLY A 55 11.87 5.09 -10.11
C GLY A 55 11.28 4.86 -8.73
N VAL A 56 9.98 4.96 -8.55
CA VAL A 56 9.30 4.82 -7.23
C VAL A 56 8.44 3.55 -7.11
N ASN A 57 8.54 2.63 -8.05
CA ASN A 57 7.70 1.43 -8.13
C ASN A 57 8.55 0.19 -8.45
N TRP A 58 8.27 -0.94 -7.79
CA TRP A 58 8.91 -2.24 -8.06
C TRP A 58 8.49 -2.85 -9.40
N ARG A 59 7.29 -2.51 -9.89
CA ARG A 59 6.73 -2.98 -11.16
C ARG A 59 6.66 -4.51 -11.26
N PHE A 60 6.20 -5.15 -10.21
CA PHE A 60 5.95 -6.59 -10.24
C PHE A 60 4.84 -6.95 -11.23
N HIS A 61 4.89 -8.17 -11.73
CA HIS A 61 3.84 -8.77 -12.54
C HIS A 61 3.59 -10.19 -12.06
N THR A 62 2.36 -10.63 -12.15
CA THR A 62 2.06 -12.05 -11.91
C THR A 62 2.60 -12.90 -13.06
N VAL A 63 2.78 -14.20 -12.83
CA VAL A 63 2.85 -15.16 -13.92
C VAL A 63 1.55 -15.13 -14.72
N PRO A 64 1.51 -15.61 -15.97
CA PRO A 64 0.28 -15.75 -16.70
C PRO A 64 -0.77 -16.49 -15.87
N GLN A 65 -1.96 -15.91 -15.77
CA GLN A 65 -3.07 -16.45 -14.99
C GLN A 65 -4.01 -17.21 -15.93
N GLU A 66 -4.05 -18.53 -15.80
CA GLU A 66 -4.80 -19.43 -16.68
C GLU A 66 -6.30 -19.04 -16.78
N HIS A 67 -6.93 -18.74 -15.63
CA HIS A 67 -8.34 -18.35 -15.57
C HIS A 67 -8.61 -16.89 -15.93
N LEU A 68 -7.62 -16.16 -16.38
CA LEU A 68 -7.70 -14.77 -16.85
C LEU A 68 -7.08 -14.62 -18.25
N ASP A 69 -7.36 -15.57 -19.15
CA ASP A 69 -6.84 -15.61 -20.52
C ASP A 69 -5.31 -15.53 -20.59
N ASN A 70 -4.62 -16.19 -19.67
CA ASN A 70 -3.17 -16.17 -19.53
C ASN A 70 -2.57 -14.76 -19.40
N ARG A 71 -3.32 -13.77 -18.94
CA ARG A 71 -2.83 -12.43 -18.72
C ARG A 71 -1.86 -12.39 -17.56
N SER A 72 -0.77 -11.67 -17.73
CA SER A 72 0.13 -11.27 -16.65
C SER A 72 -0.38 -9.95 -16.06
N ILE A 73 -0.77 -9.98 -14.79
CA ILE A 73 -1.35 -8.83 -14.10
C ILE A 73 -0.22 -7.99 -13.49
N TRP A 74 -0.24 -6.71 -13.82
CA TRP A 74 0.69 -5.75 -13.22
C TRP A 74 0.36 -5.50 -11.74
N TYR A 75 1.40 -5.55 -10.90
CA TYR A 75 1.27 -5.49 -9.44
C TYR A 75 2.15 -4.37 -8.86
N PRO A 76 1.65 -3.14 -8.79
CA PRO A 76 2.44 -1.99 -8.32
C PRO A 76 2.73 -2.09 -6.82
N GLN A 77 3.98 -1.86 -6.45
CA GLN A 77 4.44 -1.76 -5.06
C GLN A 77 5.43 -0.61 -4.94
N GLY A 78 5.27 0.21 -3.91
CA GLY A 78 6.15 1.37 -3.69
C GLY A 78 7.60 0.97 -3.44
N LYS A 79 8.53 1.70 -4.09
CA LYS A 79 9.98 1.58 -3.93
C LYS A 79 10.57 2.95 -3.64
N THR A 80 10.27 3.46 -2.47
CA THR A 80 10.68 4.79 -1.98
C THR A 80 10.35 4.89 -0.49
N LEU A 81 10.83 5.90 0.22
CA LEU A 81 10.40 6.16 1.59
C LEU A 81 8.86 6.29 1.65
N GLY A 82 8.25 5.67 2.65
CA GLY A 82 6.81 5.51 2.79
C GLY A 82 6.23 4.31 2.03
N GLY A 83 7.01 3.65 1.15
CA GLY A 83 6.58 2.48 0.38
C GLY A 83 5.30 2.73 -0.41
N SER A 84 4.35 1.79 -0.34
CA SER A 84 3.07 1.91 -1.06
C SER A 84 2.18 3.04 -0.55
N SER A 85 2.35 3.56 0.68
CA SER A 85 1.64 4.75 1.16
C SER A 85 2.03 6.02 0.39
N SER A 86 3.21 6.04 -0.25
CA SER A 86 3.67 7.12 -1.12
C SER A 86 3.09 7.07 -2.53
N ILE A 87 2.49 5.95 -2.95
CA ILE A 87 1.97 5.77 -4.32
C ILE A 87 0.52 5.29 -4.39
N ASN A 88 -0.15 5.03 -3.25
CA ASN A 88 -1.54 4.57 -3.18
C ASN A 88 -2.56 5.68 -3.49
N ALA A 89 -3.84 5.33 -3.52
CA ALA A 89 -4.96 6.26 -3.72
C ALA A 89 -5.38 7.01 -2.45
N MET A 90 -4.65 6.90 -1.35
CA MET A 90 -4.85 7.62 -0.08
C MET A 90 -6.18 7.38 0.63
N ILE A 91 -7.04 6.51 0.14
CA ILE A 91 -8.30 6.17 0.80
C ILE A 91 -8.01 5.56 2.18
N TYR A 92 -8.67 6.08 3.22
CA TYR A 92 -8.49 5.64 4.59
C TYR A 92 -9.63 4.73 5.03
N ILE A 93 -9.38 3.43 5.08
CA ILE A 93 -10.32 2.38 5.50
C ILE A 93 -9.60 1.43 6.44
N ARG A 94 -10.27 1.09 7.56
CA ARG A 94 -9.73 0.23 8.65
C ARG A 94 -10.23 -1.20 8.60
N CYS A 95 -11.00 -1.60 7.60
CA CYS A 95 -11.73 -2.87 7.56
C CYS A 95 -12.88 -2.94 8.59
N GLN A 96 -13.57 -4.07 8.61
CA GLN A 96 -14.70 -4.31 9.53
C GLN A 96 -14.20 -4.93 10.83
N LYS A 97 -15.00 -4.76 11.90
CA LYS A 97 -14.72 -5.35 13.20
C LYS A 97 -14.46 -6.85 13.12
N GLU A 98 -15.29 -7.56 12.37
CA GLU A 98 -15.22 -9.02 12.22
C GLU A 98 -13.95 -9.49 11.51
N ASP A 99 -13.26 -8.65 10.75
CA ASP A 99 -12.00 -9.01 10.12
C ASP A 99 -10.90 -9.20 11.16
N TYR A 100 -10.87 -8.34 12.18
CA TYR A 100 -9.94 -8.44 13.32
C TYR A 100 -10.34 -9.53 14.30
N ASP A 101 -11.63 -9.62 14.61
CA ASP A 101 -12.16 -10.68 15.52
C ASP A 101 -11.87 -12.07 14.92
N ASN A 102 -11.92 -12.23 13.59
CA ASN A 102 -11.50 -13.45 12.92
C ASN A 102 -10.00 -13.72 13.09
N TRP A 103 -9.15 -12.69 13.06
CA TRP A 103 -7.72 -12.89 13.34
C TRP A 103 -7.49 -13.39 14.76
N ALA A 104 -8.17 -12.81 15.75
CA ALA A 104 -8.10 -13.30 17.13
C ALA A 104 -8.61 -14.76 17.25
N ALA A 105 -9.71 -15.10 16.59
CA ALA A 105 -10.28 -16.45 16.58
C ALA A 105 -9.36 -17.50 15.92
N LEU A 106 -8.46 -17.08 15.03
CA LEU A 106 -7.42 -17.93 14.44
C LEU A 106 -6.21 -18.16 15.37
N GLY A 107 -6.28 -17.70 16.62
CA GLY A 107 -5.22 -17.85 17.63
C GLY A 107 -4.27 -16.67 17.74
N ASN A 108 -4.58 -15.53 17.12
CA ASN A 108 -3.78 -14.31 17.25
C ASN A 108 -4.36 -13.44 18.39
N GLU A 109 -4.08 -13.81 19.62
CA GLU A 109 -4.50 -13.05 20.81
C GLU A 109 -4.01 -11.60 20.74
N GLY A 110 -4.85 -10.64 21.18
CA GLY A 110 -4.54 -9.21 21.11
C GLY A 110 -4.75 -8.56 19.72
N TRP A 111 -5.31 -9.29 18.75
CA TRP A 111 -5.64 -8.78 17.41
C TRP A 111 -7.14 -8.64 17.16
N GLY A 112 -7.99 -8.80 18.17
CA GLY A 112 -9.40 -8.47 18.07
C GLY A 112 -9.64 -6.98 17.86
N TYR A 113 -10.83 -6.62 17.39
CA TYR A 113 -11.12 -5.22 17.04
C TYR A 113 -10.93 -4.26 18.22
N GLU A 114 -11.43 -4.62 19.40
CA GLU A 114 -11.29 -3.78 20.60
C GLU A 114 -9.81 -3.67 21.05
N ASP A 115 -8.99 -4.68 20.78
CA ASP A 115 -7.55 -4.65 21.09
C ASP A 115 -6.78 -3.68 20.17
N VAL A 116 -7.14 -3.65 18.87
CA VAL A 116 -6.44 -2.83 17.86
C VAL A 116 -6.99 -1.41 17.74
N LEU A 117 -8.24 -1.16 18.14
CA LEU A 117 -8.89 0.15 18.07
C LEU A 117 -8.11 1.28 18.79
N PRO A 118 -7.52 1.07 19.99
CA PRO A 118 -6.69 2.08 20.63
C PRO A 118 -5.48 2.51 19.80
N TYR A 119 -4.88 1.59 19.03
CA TYR A 119 -3.74 1.88 18.15
C TYR A 119 -4.18 2.65 16.91
N PHE A 120 -5.35 2.37 16.33
CA PHE A 120 -5.93 3.18 15.27
C PHE A 120 -6.15 4.61 15.73
N ARG A 121 -6.76 4.80 16.90
CA ARG A 121 -6.99 6.12 17.46
C ARG A 121 -5.69 6.84 17.81
N ARG A 122 -4.68 6.14 18.34
CA ARG A 122 -3.36 6.70 18.63
C ARG A 122 -2.62 7.17 17.39
N SER A 123 -2.81 6.49 16.26
CA SER A 123 -2.16 6.81 15.00
C SER A 123 -2.83 7.98 14.25
N GLU A 124 -4.12 8.19 14.46
CA GLU A 124 -4.96 9.09 13.66
C GLU A 124 -4.98 10.52 14.20
N ASP A 125 -4.94 11.47 13.27
CA ASP A 125 -5.32 12.87 13.48
C ASP A 125 -6.42 13.21 12.49
N ASN A 126 -7.69 12.97 12.89
CA ASN A 126 -8.87 13.20 12.05
C ASN A 126 -9.31 14.65 12.14
N ASP A 127 -9.58 15.31 11.00
CA ASP A 127 -9.96 16.74 10.97
C ASP A 127 -11.46 16.99 11.23
N ARG A 128 -12.31 15.94 11.18
CA ARG A 128 -13.76 16.06 11.36
C ARG A 128 -14.30 15.22 12.50
N LEU A 129 -13.78 14.01 12.69
CA LEU A 129 -14.35 13.01 13.60
C LEU A 129 -13.51 12.89 14.87
N ALA A 130 -14.16 13.07 16.01
CA ALA A 130 -13.59 12.85 17.35
C ALA A 130 -14.59 12.08 18.18
N ASN A 131 -14.52 10.75 18.17
CA ASN A 131 -15.46 9.88 18.86
C ASN A 131 -14.78 8.58 19.32
N ARG A 132 -15.57 7.57 19.75
CA ARG A 132 -14.99 6.29 20.19
C ARG A 132 -14.15 5.57 19.11
N TYR A 133 -14.41 5.84 17.82
CA TYR A 133 -13.71 5.21 16.71
C TYR A 133 -12.50 6.01 16.23
N HIS A 134 -12.49 7.32 16.39
CA HIS A 134 -11.53 8.24 15.81
C HIS A 134 -10.63 8.93 16.84
N GLY A 135 -9.40 9.21 16.42
CA GLY A 135 -8.38 9.89 17.22
C GLY A 135 -8.04 11.29 16.69
N LEU A 136 -7.52 12.11 17.61
CA LEU A 136 -6.99 13.45 17.34
C LEU A 136 -5.52 13.50 17.74
N GLY A 137 -4.71 14.30 17.04
CA GLY A 137 -3.33 14.58 17.41
C GLY A 137 -2.36 13.44 17.15
N GLY A 138 -2.78 12.35 16.51
CA GLY A 138 -1.89 11.30 16.05
C GLY A 138 -1.04 11.75 14.86
N PRO A 139 0.01 11.01 14.50
CA PRO A 139 0.91 11.41 13.41
C PRO A 139 0.30 11.29 12.01
N LEU A 140 -0.68 10.41 11.81
CA LEU A 140 -1.31 10.18 10.51
C LEU A 140 -2.53 11.10 10.33
N ALA A 141 -2.36 12.14 9.54
CA ALA A 141 -3.49 13.02 9.23
C ALA A 141 -4.51 12.32 8.32
N VAL A 142 -5.77 12.39 8.73
CA VAL A 142 -6.93 11.90 8.00
C VAL A 142 -7.90 13.05 7.83
N SER A 143 -8.39 13.26 6.61
CA SER A 143 -9.29 14.38 6.31
C SER A 143 -10.42 13.98 5.37
N ASP A 144 -11.44 14.81 5.34
CA ASP A 144 -12.41 14.80 4.26
C ASP A 144 -11.77 15.33 2.97
N GLN A 145 -12.40 15.05 1.85
CA GLN A 145 -11.96 15.53 0.53
C GLN A 145 -12.23 17.03 0.38
N ILE A 146 -11.21 17.79 -0.02
CA ILE A 146 -11.32 19.26 -0.11
C ILE A 146 -12.29 19.71 -1.19
N SER A 147 -12.32 19.03 -2.34
CA SER A 147 -13.11 19.45 -3.51
C SER A 147 -13.71 18.24 -4.24
N PRO A 148 -14.69 17.53 -3.64
CA PRO A 148 -15.30 16.38 -4.29
C PRO A 148 -15.96 16.76 -5.61
N HIS A 149 -15.71 15.94 -6.63
CA HIS A 149 -16.22 16.15 -7.99
C HIS A 149 -17.77 16.06 -8.04
N PRO A 150 -18.47 16.85 -8.88
CA PRO A 150 -19.93 16.77 -9.03
C PRO A 150 -20.44 15.37 -9.38
N LEU A 151 -19.70 14.59 -10.20
CA LEU A 151 -20.05 13.20 -10.52
C LEU A 151 -20.04 12.30 -9.31
N THR A 152 -19.09 12.49 -8.37
CA THR A 152 -19.06 11.74 -7.11
C THR A 152 -20.30 12.03 -6.25
N ARG A 153 -20.69 13.30 -6.17
CA ARG A 153 -21.93 13.71 -5.48
C ARG A 153 -23.17 13.11 -6.13
N ALA A 154 -23.22 13.11 -7.46
CA ALA A 154 -24.33 12.51 -8.22
C ALA A 154 -24.43 11.01 -8.00
N PHE A 155 -23.29 10.31 -7.98
CA PHE A 155 -23.23 8.87 -7.69
C PHE A 155 -23.75 8.55 -6.29
N VAL A 156 -23.28 9.24 -5.26
CA VAL A 156 -23.73 9.02 -3.88
C VAL A 156 -25.25 9.24 -3.75
N ARG A 157 -25.79 10.25 -4.43
CA ARG A 157 -27.26 10.48 -4.49
C ARG A 157 -28.00 9.35 -5.21
N ALA A 158 -27.47 8.90 -6.36
CA ALA A 158 -28.07 7.82 -7.13
C ALA A 158 -28.14 6.51 -6.32
N VAL A 159 -27.10 6.19 -5.57
CA VAL A 159 -27.09 5.02 -4.68
C VAL A 159 -28.13 5.13 -3.57
N GLN A 160 -28.32 6.32 -3.01
CA GLN A 160 -29.39 6.56 -2.03
C GLN A 160 -30.80 6.41 -2.66
N GLN A 161 -30.99 6.90 -3.89
CA GLN A 161 -32.24 6.71 -4.63
C GLN A 161 -32.51 5.23 -4.95
N TYR A 162 -31.47 4.42 -5.07
CA TYR A 162 -31.58 2.97 -5.22
C TYR A 162 -31.94 2.25 -3.90
N GLY A 163 -31.94 2.96 -2.77
CA GLY A 163 -32.40 2.45 -1.47
C GLY A 163 -31.27 2.13 -0.48
N LEU A 164 -30.00 2.41 -0.81
CA LEU A 164 -28.91 2.24 0.15
C LEU A 164 -28.72 3.49 1.01
N PRO A 165 -28.37 3.33 2.28
CA PRO A 165 -28.18 4.49 3.17
C PRO A 165 -26.94 5.31 2.78
N TYR A 166 -27.01 6.61 3.09
CA TYR A 166 -25.81 7.43 3.15
C TYR A 166 -24.99 7.06 4.37
N ASN A 167 -23.71 6.77 4.18
CA ASN A 167 -22.77 6.52 5.27
C ASN A 167 -21.74 7.65 5.34
N PRO A 168 -21.74 8.47 6.40
CA PRO A 168 -20.79 9.57 6.59
C PRO A 168 -19.43 9.11 7.12
N ASP A 169 -19.33 7.85 7.57
CA ASP A 169 -18.15 7.32 8.26
C ASP A 169 -18.01 5.80 8.09
N PHE A 170 -17.19 5.39 7.13
CA PHE A 170 -16.93 3.99 6.85
C PHE A 170 -16.01 3.29 7.89
N ASN A 171 -15.41 4.05 8.79
CA ASN A 171 -14.57 3.55 9.87
C ASN A 171 -15.25 3.62 11.25
N GLY A 172 -16.55 3.94 11.26
CA GLY A 172 -17.39 4.03 12.44
C GLY A 172 -18.08 2.71 12.80
N GLU A 173 -19.33 2.80 13.27
CA GLU A 173 -20.10 1.66 13.72
C GLU A 173 -20.44 0.67 12.61
N THR A 174 -20.72 1.17 11.39
CA THR A 174 -21.04 0.36 10.23
C THR A 174 -20.28 0.83 9.00
N MET A 175 -19.89 -0.12 8.18
CA MET A 175 -19.28 0.15 6.88
C MET A 175 -20.32 0.19 5.75
N TYR A 176 -21.56 -0.31 5.97
CA TYR A 176 -22.61 -0.43 4.95
C TYR A 176 -23.11 0.92 4.46
N GLY A 177 -23.30 1.06 3.13
CA GLY A 177 -23.86 2.23 2.50
C GLY A 177 -22.91 2.95 1.54
N ALA A 178 -23.32 4.12 1.05
CA ALA A 178 -22.56 4.95 0.12
C ALA A 178 -22.20 6.31 0.71
N GLY A 179 -21.01 6.81 0.37
CA GLY A 179 -20.52 8.08 0.90
C GLY A 179 -19.24 8.56 0.24
N PHE A 180 -18.62 9.55 0.87
CA PHE A 180 -17.30 10.04 0.51
C PHE A 180 -16.24 9.35 1.37
N TYR A 181 -15.13 8.96 0.76
CA TYR A 181 -14.01 8.40 1.51
C TYR A 181 -13.23 9.50 2.22
N GLN A 182 -12.90 9.30 3.49
CA GLN A 182 -11.81 10.04 4.12
C GLN A 182 -10.47 9.58 3.54
N VAL A 183 -9.49 10.46 3.58
CA VAL A 183 -8.21 10.25 2.90
C VAL A 183 -7.03 10.60 3.80
N THR A 184 -5.91 9.91 3.60
CA THR A 184 -4.63 10.25 4.24
C THR A 184 -4.00 11.46 3.57
N CYS A 185 -4.68 12.60 3.70
CA CYS A 185 -4.27 13.91 3.20
C CYS A 185 -4.47 14.98 4.28
N ARG A 186 -3.74 16.09 4.16
CA ARG A 186 -3.97 17.30 4.92
C ARG A 186 -3.58 18.49 4.04
N ASP A 187 -4.42 19.51 4.00
CA ASP A 187 -4.20 20.74 3.23
C ASP A 187 -3.88 20.44 1.74
N GLY A 188 -4.64 19.55 1.11
CA GLY A 188 -4.45 19.14 -0.28
C GLY A 188 -3.13 18.45 -0.60
N ARG A 189 -2.47 17.88 0.40
CA ARG A 189 -1.20 17.13 0.25
C ARG A 189 -1.32 15.74 0.83
N ARG A 190 -0.70 14.75 0.16
CA ARG A 190 -0.55 13.38 0.68
C ARG A 190 0.18 13.36 2.02
N ARG A 191 -0.31 12.56 2.95
CA ARG A 191 0.33 12.20 4.20
C ARG A 191 0.72 10.73 4.18
N SER A 192 1.81 10.42 3.46
CA SER A 192 2.39 9.08 3.46
C SER A 192 2.95 8.73 4.83
N ALA A 193 3.25 7.45 5.08
CA ALA A 193 3.90 7.04 6.32
C ALA A 193 5.28 7.71 6.51
N ALA A 194 6.01 8.01 5.43
CA ALA A 194 7.25 8.77 5.53
C ALA A 194 7.00 10.19 6.04
N VAL A 195 6.02 10.90 5.46
CA VAL A 195 5.66 12.27 5.88
C VAL A 195 5.12 12.31 7.30
N SER A 196 4.35 11.29 7.69
CA SER A 196 3.66 11.24 8.98
C SER A 196 4.54 10.78 10.14
N TYR A 197 5.45 9.85 9.90
CA TYR A 197 6.23 9.22 10.97
C TYR A 197 7.73 9.45 10.86
N LEU A 198 8.29 9.48 9.63
CA LEU A 198 9.74 9.49 9.46
C LEU A 198 10.31 10.91 9.36
N HIS A 199 9.70 11.79 8.56
CA HIS A 199 10.19 13.17 8.41
C HIS A 199 10.23 13.94 9.73
N PRO A 200 9.22 13.84 10.65
CA PRO A 200 9.26 14.56 11.93
C PRO A 200 10.39 14.13 12.86
N VAL A 201 10.99 12.97 12.64
CA VAL A 201 12.03 12.39 13.50
C VAL A 201 13.37 12.20 12.78
N ALA A 202 13.49 12.77 11.56
CA ALA A 202 14.67 12.56 10.71
C ALA A 202 15.99 13.05 11.33
N ASP A 203 15.92 14.02 12.24
CA ASP A 203 17.08 14.62 12.87
C ASP A 203 17.49 13.93 14.19
N ARG A 204 16.83 12.85 14.59
CA ARG A 204 17.23 12.08 15.77
C ARG A 204 18.61 11.44 15.55
N ALA A 205 19.54 11.68 16.47
CA ALA A 205 20.92 11.20 16.38
C ALA A 205 21.04 9.67 16.39
N ASN A 206 20.08 8.98 17.01
CA ASN A 206 20.00 7.53 17.15
C ASN A 206 19.24 6.84 16.01
N LEU A 207 18.70 7.59 15.04
CA LEU A 207 18.03 7.06 13.86
C LEU A 207 18.84 7.32 12.60
N THR A 208 19.20 6.24 11.89
CA THR A 208 19.83 6.34 10.57
C THR A 208 18.93 5.78 9.49
N VAL A 209 18.64 6.57 8.46
CA VAL A 209 17.85 6.17 7.29
C VAL A 209 18.74 6.06 6.07
N LYS A 210 18.89 4.86 5.53
CA LYS A 210 19.69 4.58 4.32
C LYS A 210 18.79 4.18 3.18
N THR A 211 18.72 5.01 2.14
CA THR A 211 18.03 4.74 0.88
C THR A 211 18.98 4.09 -0.13
N HIS A 212 18.42 3.54 -1.23
CA HIS A 212 19.16 2.75 -2.23
C HIS A 212 19.92 1.56 -1.60
N ALA A 213 19.45 1.09 -0.44
CA ALA A 213 20.04 0.04 0.36
C ALA A 213 19.20 -1.26 0.22
N ARG A 214 19.47 -2.03 -0.83
CA ARG A 214 18.75 -3.27 -1.09
C ARG A 214 19.34 -4.40 -0.26
N VAL A 215 18.56 -4.87 0.72
CA VAL A 215 18.89 -6.09 1.49
C VAL A 215 18.65 -7.31 0.60
N THR A 216 19.61 -8.19 0.55
CA THR A 216 19.60 -9.42 -0.27
C THR A 216 19.46 -10.68 0.55
N ARG A 217 19.91 -10.66 1.83
CA ARG A 217 19.85 -11.81 2.72
C ARG A 217 19.84 -11.37 4.18
N ILE A 218 19.17 -12.13 5.03
CA ILE A 218 19.31 -12.10 6.49
C ILE A 218 20.43 -13.09 6.86
N VAL A 219 21.38 -12.64 7.65
CA VAL A 219 22.45 -13.49 8.18
C VAL A 219 21.94 -14.19 9.44
N VAL A 220 21.94 -15.51 9.41
CA VAL A 220 21.53 -16.35 10.55
C VAL A 220 22.74 -17.16 11.02
N GLU A 221 23.10 -17.00 12.28
CA GLU A 221 24.20 -17.70 12.95
C GLU A 221 23.65 -18.40 14.20
N ASN A 222 23.85 -19.70 14.32
CA ASN A 222 23.37 -20.49 15.46
C ASN A 222 21.86 -20.32 15.75
N GLY A 223 21.04 -20.28 14.70
CA GLY A 223 19.58 -20.13 14.82
C GLY A 223 19.08 -18.71 15.14
N LYS A 224 19.99 -17.73 15.27
CA LYS A 224 19.66 -16.32 15.53
C LYS A 224 19.99 -15.45 14.32
N ALA A 225 19.09 -14.54 13.96
CA ALA A 225 19.37 -13.49 12.98
C ALA A 225 20.34 -12.47 13.59
N THR A 226 21.53 -12.32 13.00
CA THR A 226 22.62 -11.47 13.53
C THR A 226 22.92 -10.26 12.67
N GLY A 227 22.41 -10.22 11.43
CA GLY A 227 22.69 -9.13 10.51
C GLY A 227 21.95 -9.26 9.19
N VAL A 228 22.21 -8.33 8.31
CA VAL A 228 21.69 -8.31 6.93
C VAL A 228 22.80 -8.06 5.93
N GLU A 229 22.69 -8.65 4.76
CA GLU A 229 23.57 -8.38 3.62
C GLU A 229 22.92 -7.37 2.69
N LEU A 230 23.70 -6.37 2.28
CA LEU A 230 23.32 -5.37 1.28
C LEU A 230 24.06 -5.65 -0.03
N ALA A 231 23.35 -5.48 -1.15
CA ALA A 231 24.00 -5.38 -2.46
C ALA A 231 24.59 -3.96 -2.62
N ASP A 232 25.89 -3.87 -2.72
CA ASP A 232 26.62 -2.63 -3.05
C ASP A 232 27.48 -2.86 -4.31
N GLY A 233 26.84 -2.69 -5.45
CA GLY A 233 27.45 -3.04 -6.74
C GLY A 233 27.84 -4.54 -6.80
N GLN A 234 29.13 -4.82 -6.94
CA GLN A 234 29.68 -6.19 -6.92
C GLN A 234 30.10 -6.67 -5.52
N ARG A 235 29.99 -5.83 -4.49
CA ARG A 235 30.37 -6.17 -3.12
C ARG A 235 29.14 -6.40 -2.26
N CYS A 236 29.21 -7.37 -1.37
CA CYS A 236 28.24 -7.56 -0.31
C CYS A 236 28.78 -6.95 0.98
N MET A 237 28.01 -6.08 1.59
CA MET A 237 28.32 -5.50 2.90
C MET A 237 27.37 -6.08 3.95
N THR A 238 27.93 -6.61 5.04
CA THR A 238 27.13 -7.11 6.17
C THR A 238 27.00 -6.03 7.23
N LEU A 239 25.76 -5.77 7.65
CA LEU A 239 25.42 -4.91 8.79
C LEU A 239 24.90 -5.78 9.92
N LYS A 240 25.42 -5.60 11.14
CA LYS A 240 25.06 -6.40 12.32
C LYS A 240 24.07 -5.67 13.22
N ALA A 241 23.12 -6.43 13.77
CA ALA A 241 22.17 -6.01 14.78
C ALA A 241 22.45 -6.74 16.10
N GLU A 242 22.32 -6.04 17.22
CA GLU A 242 22.49 -6.62 18.55
C GLU A 242 21.22 -7.26 19.08
N ARG A 243 20.07 -6.60 18.86
CA ARG A 243 18.77 -7.05 19.35
C ARG A 243 17.99 -7.78 18.27
N GLU A 244 17.48 -7.05 17.27
CA GLU A 244 16.57 -7.67 16.30
C GLU A 244 16.74 -7.13 14.87
N ILE A 245 16.33 -7.96 13.91
CA ILE A 245 16.14 -7.62 12.51
C ILE A 245 14.65 -7.69 12.23
N ILE A 246 14.07 -6.55 11.83
CA ILE A 246 12.64 -6.41 11.57
C ILE A 246 12.42 -6.37 10.06
N VAL A 247 11.64 -7.33 9.54
CA VAL A 247 11.33 -7.41 8.11
C VAL A 247 10.01 -6.73 7.84
N SER A 248 10.05 -5.58 7.15
CA SER A 248 8.90 -4.76 6.78
C SER A 248 8.85 -4.43 5.28
N GLY A 249 9.30 -5.38 4.43
CA GLY A 249 9.38 -5.23 2.98
C GLY A 249 8.04 -5.37 2.23
N GLY A 250 6.93 -5.56 2.93
CA GLY A 250 5.58 -5.76 2.38
C GLY A 250 5.32 -7.22 1.97
N ALA A 251 4.10 -7.48 1.49
CA ALA A 251 3.57 -8.83 1.26
C ALA A 251 4.37 -9.66 0.22
N ILE A 252 5.12 -9.01 -0.67
CA ILE A 252 5.92 -9.70 -1.70
C ILE A 252 7.40 -9.79 -1.28
N ASN A 253 8.00 -8.68 -0.84
CA ASN A 253 9.43 -8.68 -0.57
C ASN A 253 9.81 -9.28 0.79
N SER A 254 8.93 -9.26 1.80
CA SER A 254 9.21 -9.89 3.09
C SER A 254 9.39 -11.41 2.95
N PRO A 255 8.43 -12.17 2.39
CA PRO A 255 8.62 -13.59 2.17
C PRO A 255 9.76 -13.89 1.18
N ARG A 256 9.95 -13.05 0.15
CA ARG A 256 11.07 -13.18 -0.76
C ARG A 256 12.42 -13.08 -0.04
N LEU A 257 12.58 -12.13 0.87
CA LEU A 257 13.80 -11.98 1.65
C LEU A 257 14.03 -13.18 2.57
N LEU A 258 12.99 -13.71 3.20
CA LEU A 258 13.09 -14.93 4.01
C LEU A 258 13.54 -16.13 3.16
N LEU A 259 12.91 -16.36 1.99
CA LEU A 259 13.29 -17.43 1.07
C LEU A 259 14.76 -17.31 0.62
N LEU A 260 15.21 -16.10 0.23
CA LEU A 260 16.61 -15.84 -0.13
C LEU A 260 17.59 -16.10 1.03
N SER A 261 17.11 -16.05 2.25
CA SER A 261 17.87 -16.29 3.48
C SER A 261 17.85 -17.74 3.92
N GLY A 262 17.22 -18.64 3.14
CA GLY A 262 17.08 -20.06 3.51
C GLY A 262 15.95 -20.34 4.51
N ILE A 263 15.02 -19.40 4.70
CA ILE A 263 13.88 -19.52 5.60
C ILE A 263 12.61 -19.72 4.77
N GLY A 264 12.07 -20.94 4.76
CA GLY A 264 10.91 -21.29 3.93
C GLY A 264 10.80 -22.78 3.69
N PRO A 265 9.97 -23.26 2.74
CA PRO A 265 9.81 -24.68 2.42
C PRO A 265 11.13 -25.32 2.01
N ALA A 266 11.68 -26.21 2.83
CA ALA A 266 13.04 -26.75 2.67
C ALA A 266 13.26 -27.39 1.28
N GLY A 267 12.36 -28.29 0.84
CA GLY A 267 12.50 -28.95 -0.46
C GLY A 267 12.48 -28.01 -1.66
N GLU A 268 11.73 -26.90 -1.59
CA GLU A 268 11.71 -25.90 -2.65
C GLU A 268 12.97 -25.03 -2.66
N LEU A 269 13.50 -24.71 -1.48
CA LEU A 269 14.76 -23.98 -1.34
C LEU A 269 15.91 -24.81 -1.90
N GLU A 270 15.98 -26.11 -1.58
CA GLU A 270 16.99 -27.05 -2.10
C GLU A 270 16.91 -27.17 -3.63
N ALA A 271 15.70 -27.27 -4.20
CA ALA A 271 15.49 -27.31 -5.65
C ALA A 271 16.00 -26.02 -6.35
N LEU A 272 16.06 -24.89 -5.64
CA LEU A 272 16.63 -23.62 -6.12
C LEU A 272 18.11 -23.45 -5.80
N GLY A 273 18.75 -24.46 -5.14
CA GLY A 273 20.15 -24.42 -4.72
C GLY A 273 20.39 -23.48 -3.53
N ILE A 274 19.35 -23.19 -2.74
CA ILE A 274 19.44 -22.41 -1.51
C ILE A 274 19.46 -23.39 -0.34
N ARG A 275 20.51 -23.31 0.50
CA ARG A 275 20.60 -24.13 1.71
C ARG A 275 19.51 -23.74 2.71
N PRO A 276 18.64 -24.65 3.15
CA PRO A 276 17.65 -24.37 4.18
C PRO A 276 18.32 -24.03 5.52
N VAL A 277 17.82 -22.98 6.16
CA VAL A 277 18.18 -22.55 7.51
C VAL A 277 17.05 -22.86 8.48
N ALA A 278 15.81 -22.69 8.04
CA ALA A 278 14.60 -23.06 8.79
C ALA A 278 13.51 -23.52 7.81
N ASP A 279 12.92 -24.68 8.09
CA ASP A 279 11.79 -25.20 7.31
C ASP A 279 10.48 -24.58 7.79
N LEU A 280 10.01 -23.58 7.06
CA LEU A 280 8.76 -22.87 7.32
C LEU A 280 7.87 -22.91 6.07
N PRO A 281 6.99 -23.91 5.95
CA PRO A 281 6.21 -24.16 4.71
C PRO A 281 5.21 -23.05 4.37
N GLY A 282 4.84 -22.17 5.32
CA GLY A 282 3.94 -21.05 5.10
C GLY A 282 4.58 -19.82 4.42
N VAL A 283 5.92 -19.73 4.39
CA VAL A 283 6.60 -18.57 3.79
C VAL A 283 6.39 -18.54 2.29
N GLY A 284 5.87 -17.41 1.77
CA GLY A 284 5.53 -17.22 0.36
C GLY A 284 4.20 -17.85 -0.05
N ARG A 285 3.39 -18.33 0.89
CA ARG A 285 2.08 -18.92 0.67
C ARG A 285 0.95 -17.98 1.07
N ASN A 286 -0.26 -18.34 0.66
CA ASN A 286 -1.51 -17.74 1.10
C ASN A 286 -1.63 -16.22 0.84
N LEU A 287 -0.97 -15.70 -0.19
CA LEU A 287 -1.20 -14.33 -0.62
C LEU A 287 -2.65 -14.17 -1.07
N GLN A 288 -3.34 -13.21 -0.48
CA GLN A 288 -4.68 -12.79 -0.87
C GLN A 288 -4.63 -11.34 -1.34
N ASP A 289 -5.40 -11.04 -2.38
CA ASP A 289 -5.61 -9.67 -2.85
C ASP A 289 -7.03 -9.51 -3.36
N HIS A 290 -7.53 -8.30 -3.34
CA HIS A 290 -8.87 -7.99 -3.81
C HIS A 290 -8.99 -8.17 -5.33
N LEU A 291 -10.00 -8.93 -5.76
CA LEU A 291 -10.37 -8.99 -7.16
C LEU A 291 -11.18 -7.74 -7.51
N CYS A 292 -10.67 -6.99 -8.48
CA CYS A 292 -11.30 -5.76 -8.95
C CYS A 292 -11.72 -5.87 -10.40
N THR A 293 -12.91 -5.33 -10.71
CA THR A 293 -13.38 -5.14 -12.09
C THR A 293 -13.81 -3.70 -12.31
N ASN A 294 -13.62 -3.19 -13.53
CA ASN A 294 -13.98 -1.84 -13.90
C ASN A 294 -15.14 -1.82 -14.88
N VAL A 295 -16.12 -0.98 -14.59
CA VAL A 295 -17.18 -0.60 -15.55
C VAL A 295 -16.95 0.85 -15.93
N HIS A 296 -16.71 1.09 -17.22
CA HIS A 296 -16.54 2.43 -17.78
C HIS A 296 -17.83 2.92 -18.40
N LEU A 297 -18.26 4.10 -18.02
CA LEU A 297 -19.48 4.72 -18.51
C LEU A 297 -19.12 6.02 -19.23
N THR A 298 -19.62 6.16 -20.48
CA THR A 298 -19.40 7.36 -21.29
C THR A 298 -20.42 8.42 -20.93
N LEU A 299 -19.96 9.66 -20.81
CA LEU A 299 -20.80 10.82 -20.53
C LEU A 299 -21.15 11.58 -21.81
N ARG A 300 -22.38 12.09 -21.87
CA ARG A 300 -22.82 12.98 -22.98
C ARG A 300 -22.11 14.34 -22.93
N GLN A 301 -21.75 14.81 -21.72
CA GLN A 301 -21.06 16.08 -21.51
C GLN A 301 -19.63 15.85 -20.98
N PRO A 302 -18.65 16.68 -21.36
CA PRO A 302 -17.25 16.53 -20.94
C PRO A 302 -17.02 17.11 -19.54
N VAL A 303 -17.67 16.51 -18.53
CA VAL A 303 -17.60 16.98 -17.14
C VAL A 303 -16.65 16.16 -16.26
N SER A 304 -16.01 15.11 -16.80
CA SER A 304 -15.04 14.27 -16.07
C SER A 304 -13.65 14.90 -15.97
N TYR A 305 -12.76 14.28 -15.20
CA TYR A 305 -11.35 14.65 -15.16
C TYR A 305 -10.55 14.21 -16.39
N ASP A 306 -11.16 13.54 -17.37
CA ASP A 306 -10.46 13.11 -18.58
C ASP A 306 -9.84 14.31 -19.31
N GLY A 307 -8.57 14.20 -19.67
CA GLY A 307 -7.82 15.27 -20.31
C GLY A 307 -7.35 16.42 -19.42
N HIS A 308 -7.63 16.37 -18.10
CA HIS A 308 -7.12 17.36 -17.14
C HIS A 308 -5.62 17.19 -16.83
N ASP A 309 -5.06 16.04 -17.15
CA ASP A 309 -3.63 15.74 -17.05
C ASP A 309 -2.80 16.19 -18.26
N ARG A 310 -3.47 16.77 -19.30
CA ARG A 310 -2.83 17.27 -20.53
C ARG A 310 -2.55 18.78 -20.46
N TYR A 311 -1.49 19.21 -21.13
CA TYR A 311 -1.18 20.64 -21.32
C TYR A 311 -2.31 21.34 -22.15
N PRO A 312 -2.71 22.56 -21.85
CA PRO A 312 -2.24 23.45 -20.75
C PRO A 312 -2.96 23.23 -19.42
N ARG A 313 -4.03 22.41 -19.36
CA ARG A 313 -4.87 22.23 -18.16
C ARG A 313 -4.06 21.70 -16.96
N ALA A 314 -3.19 20.73 -17.20
CA ALA A 314 -2.34 20.19 -16.14
C ALA A 314 -1.49 21.27 -15.45
N LEU A 315 -0.94 22.21 -16.23
CA LEU A 315 -0.17 23.33 -15.70
C LEU A 315 -1.05 24.25 -14.84
N LEU A 316 -2.24 24.61 -15.33
CA LEU A 316 -3.18 25.46 -14.59
C LEU A 316 -3.61 24.81 -13.26
N HIS A 317 -3.90 23.49 -13.28
CA HIS A 317 -4.23 22.75 -12.06
C HIS A 317 -3.03 22.65 -11.10
N GLY A 318 -1.83 22.52 -11.62
CA GLY A 318 -0.59 22.56 -10.83
C GLY A 318 -0.38 23.92 -10.16
N ILE A 319 -0.54 25.03 -10.88
CA ILE A 319 -0.46 26.40 -10.34
C ILE A 319 -1.55 26.62 -9.28
N ARG A 320 -2.79 26.25 -9.58
CA ARG A 320 -3.90 26.36 -8.63
C ARG A 320 -3.62 25.56 -7.34
N TRP A 321 -3.12 24.35 -7.46
CA TRP A 321 -2.74 23.55 -6.31
C TRP A 321 -1.58 24.18 -5.53
N LEU A 322 -0.59 24.74 -6.23
CA LEU A 322 0.56 25.37 -5.58
C LEU A 322 0.12 26.58 -4.73
N LEU A 323 -0.81 27.40 -5.24
CA LEU A 323 -1.27 28.63 -4.58
C LEU A 323 -2.36 28.36 -3.53
N TYR A 324 -3.32 27.47 -3.83
CA TYR A 324 -4.56 27.34 -3.06
C TYR A 324 -4.80 25.94 -2.48
N ARG A 325 -3.97 24.94 -2.80
CA ARG A 325 -4.09 23.56 -2.32
C ARG A 325 -5.45 22.91 -2.62
N ASN A 326 -6.15 23.31 -3.68
CA ASN A 326 -7.46 22.80 -4.06
C ASN A 326 -7.56 22.50 -5.57
N GLY A 327 -8.76 22.08 -6.00
CA GLY A 327 -9.05 21.74 -7.39
C GLY A 327 -8.59 20.33 -7.79
N PRO A 328 -8.58 20.02 -9.11
CA PRO A 328 -8.32 18.65 -9.60
C PRO A 328 -7.00 18.03 -9.17
N ALA A 329 -5.94 18.83 -8.99
CA ALA A 329 -4.66 18.32 -8.51
C ALA A 329 -4.67 17.95 -7.01
N ALA A 330 -5.63 18.45 -6.22
CA ALA A 330 -5.85 18.04 -4.83
C ALA A 330 -6.79 16.84 -4.70
N SER A 331 -7.43 16.39 -5.78
CA SER A 331 -8.29 15.21 -5.79
C SER A 331 -7.46 13.93 -5.73
N VAL A 332 -7.92 12.96 -4.96
CA VAL A 332 -7.35 11.60 -4.91
C VAL A 332 -7.88 10.72 -6.07
N ILE A 333 -8.65 11.29 -6.98
CA ILE A 333 -9.36 10.66 -8.10
C ILE A 333 -10.50 9.75 -7.63
N VAL A 334 -10.27 8.84 -6.70
CA VAL A 334 -11.30 7.96 -6.14
C VAL A 334 -11.86 8.63 -4.89
N GLU A 335 -12.89 9.45 -5.07
CA GLU A 335 -13.35 10.36 -4.02
C GLU A 335 -14.49 9.79 -3.17
N GLY A 336 -15.26 8.85 -3.71
CA GLY A 336 -16.40 8.26 -3.03
C GLY A 336 -16.76 6.90 -3.62
N GLY A 337 -17.76 6.30 -3.03
CA GLY A 337 -18.21 4.96 -3.37
C GLY A 337 -19.08 4.38 -2.27
N GLY A 338 -18.80 3.16 -1.86
CA GLY A 338 -19.53 2.56 -0.76
C GLY A 338 -19.17 1.10 -0.56
N PHE A 339 -19.79 0.54 0.47
CA PHE A 339 -19.69 -0.85 0.83
C PHE A 339 -21.07 -1.48 0.78
N PHE A 340 -21.19 -2.56 0.04
CA PHE A 340 -22.44 -3.23 -0.27
C PHE A 340 -22.37 -4.67 0.16
N GLN A 341 -23.54 -5.21 0.43
CA GLN A 341 -23.73 -6.60 0.81
C GLN A 341 -24.39 -7.31 -0.36
N THR A 342 -23.74 -8.36 -0.87
CA THR A 342 -24.34 -9.22 -1.90
C THR A 342 -25.35 -10.17 -1.27
N ASP A 343 -26.25 -10.74 -2.09
CA ASP A 343 -27.26 -11.68 -1.64
C ASP A 343 -26.62 -12.88 -0.90
N GLY A 344 -27.12 -13.16 0.29
CA GLY A 344 -26.61 -14.23 1.16
C GLY A 344 -25.34 -13.91 1.95
N ALA A 345 -24.74 -12.74 1.78
CA ALA A 345 -23.63 -12.30 2.63
C ALA A 345 -24.18 -11.83 3.99
N SER A 346 -23.44 -12.10 5.08
CA SER A 346 -23.81 -11.66 6.43
C SER A 346 -23.37 -10.21 6.74
N ARG A 347 -22.49 -9.65 5.92
CA ARG A 347 -21.92 -8.30 6.06
C ARG A 347 -21.40 -7.77 4.72
N PRO A 348 -21.13 -6.48 4.56
CA PRO A 348 -20.61 -5.95 3.31
C PRO A 348 -19.37 -6.72 2.82
N ASP A 349 -19.43 -7.19 1.61
CA ASP A 349 -18.40 -8.00 0.94
C ASP A 349 -17.96 -7.43 -0.41
N LEU A 350 -18.63 -6.36 -0.86
CA LEU A 350 -18.32 -5.63 -2.07
C LEU A 350 -18.02 -4.16 -1.75
N GLN A 351 -16.87 -3.66 -2.21
CA GLN A 351 -16.54 -2.23 -2.18
C GLN A 351 -16.65 -1.65 -3.58
N ILE A 352 -17.25 -0.48 -3.70
CA ILE A 352 -17.31 0.26 -4.96
C ILE A 352 -16.51 1.56 -4.82
N HIS A 353 -15.61 1.77 -5.77
CA HIS A 353 -14.88 3.01 -5.93
C HIS A 353 -15.40 3.75 -7.16
N LEU A 354 -15.78 5.01 -6.99
CA LEU A 354 -16.09 5.89 -8.11
C LEU A 354 -14.87 6.77 -8.42
N ALA A 355 -14.40 6.71 -9.66
CA ALA A 355 -13.45 7.65 -10.21
C ALA A 355 -14.15 8.53 -11.27
N PRO A 356 -14.22 9.86 -11.12
CA PRO A 356 -14.78 10.75 -12.11
C PRO A 356 -13.84 10.96 -13.32
N ALA A 357 -13.27 9.88 -13.79
CA ALA A 357 -12.38 9.76 -14.93
C ALA A 357 -12.42 8.35 -15.50
N THR A 358 -12.04 8.19 -16.75
CA THR A 358 -11.83 6.86 -17.34
C THR A 358 -10.46 6.31 -16.86
N VAL A 359 -10.50 5.47 -15.84
CA VAL A 359 -9.28 4.88 -15.25
C VAL A 359 -8.95 3.57 -15.93
N VAL A 360 -7.90 3.56 -16.73
CA VAL A 360 -7.37 2.35 -17.36
C VAL A 360 -6.19 1.83 -16.55
N ARG A 361 -6.28 0.61 -16.05
CA ARG A 361 -5.17 -0.07 -15.34
C ARG A 361 -4.47 -1.07 -16.27
N GLY A 362 -3.14 -1.02 -16.27
CA GLY A 362 -2.26 -2.16 -16.64
C GLY A 362 -2.56 -2.85 -17.96
N GLY A 363 -2.41 -2.18 -19.11
CA GLY A 363 -2.47 -2.83 -20.41
C GLY A 363 -3.86 -2.93 -21.05
N GLN A 364 -4.87 -2.32 -20.45
CA GLN A 364 -6.17 -2.16 -21.10
C GLN A 364 -6.10 -1.03 -22.15
N THR A 365 -6.91 -1.15 -23.20
CA THR A 365 -6.99 -0.15 -24.26
C THR A 365 -7.44 1.18 -23.68
N VAL A 366 -6.62 2.22 -23.82
CA VAL A 366 -7.02 3.59 -23.55
C VAL A 366 -8.11 3.94 -24.56
N LEU A 367 -9.31 4.31 -24.10
CA LEU A 367 -10.34 4.80 -24.99
C LEU A 367 -9.87 6.15 -25.53
N PRO A 368 -9.62 6.30 -26.85
CA PRO A 368 -9.36 7.60 -27.45
C PRO A 368 -10.58 8.48 -27.17
N ASP A 369 -10.40 9.74 -26.80
CA ASP A 369 -11.49 10.68 -26.48
C ASP A 369 -12.41 10.26 -25.32
N ALA A 370 -11.90 9.51 -24.36
CA ALA A 370 -12.65 9.10 -23.19
C ALA A 370 -13.25 10.32 -22.46
N ARG A 371 -14.57 10.37 -22.39
CA ARG A 371 -15.37 11.30 -21.59
C ARG A 371 -16.24 10.46 -20.69
N GLY A 372 -15.73 10.10 -19.52
CA GLY A 372 -16.43 9.11 -18.73
C GLY A 372 -16.09 9.14 -17.27
N PHE A 373 -16.64 8.15 -16.59
CA PHE A 373 -16.27 7.80 -15.24
C PHE A 373 -16.15 6.29 -15.10
N THR A 374 -15.42 5.88 -14.10
CA THR A 374 -15.18 4.46 -13.81
C THR A 374 -15.83 4.11 -12.50
N VAL A 375 -16.62 3.04 -12.51
CA VAL A 375 -17.05 2.32 -11.32
C VAL A 375 -16.17 1.08 -11.18
N ASN A 376 -15.34 1.06 -10.14
CA ASN A 376 -14.50 -0.08 -9.83
C ASN A 376 -15.15 -0.88 -8.71
N SER A 377 -15.53 -2.12 -9.01
CA SER A 377 -16.10 -3.05 -8.04
C SER A 377 -15.02 -3.98 -7.52
N THR A 378 -14.90 -4.08 -6.21
CA THR A 378 -13.85 -4.80 -5.50
C THR A 378 -14.47 -5.82 -4.56
N PHE A 379 -14.19 -7.11 -4.80
CA PHE A 379 -14.60 -8.18 -3.90
C PHE A 379 -13.63 -8.27 -2.71
N LEU A 380 -14.16 -8.12 -1.49
CA LEU A 380 -13.36 -7.93 -0.28
C LEU A 380 -12.87 -9.23 0.36
N ARG A 381 -13.44 -10.38 0.02
CA ARG A 381 -13.15 -11.67 0.68
C ARG A 381 -12.79 -12.75 -0.32
N PRO A 382 -11.65 -12.64 -1.02
CA PRO A 382 -11.23 -13.65 -1.99
C PRO A 382 -11.00 -14.99 -1.28
N ARG A 383 -11.53 -16.06 -1.86
CA ARG A 383 -11.32 -17.43 -1.35
C ARG A 383 -10.01 -18.04 -1.83
N SER A 384 -9.38 -17.44 -2.84
CA SER A 384 -8.11 -17.91 -3.40
C SER A 384 -6.95 -17.44 -2.52
N GLY A 385 -6.23 -18.38 -1.94
CA GLY A 385 -4.97 -18.14 -1.20
C GLY A 385 -3.73 -18.74 -1.89
N ARG A 386 -3.84 -19.09 -3.20
CA ARG A 386 -2.73 -19.73 -3.92
C ARG A 386 -2.06 -18.76 -4.87
N VAL A 387 -0.87 -18.30 -4.53
CA VAL A 387 0.09 -17.78 -5.51
C VAL A 387 0.91 -18.96 -6.02
N ARG A 388 0.91 -19.21 -7.33
CA ARG A 388 1.85 -20.17 -7.93
C ARG A 388 3.27 -19.61 -7.81
N GLN A 389 4.16 -20.38 -7.26
CA GLN A 389 5.55 -20.05 -6.87
C GLN A 389 6.49 -19.67 -8.00
N ALA A 390 6.12 -19.85 -9.26
CA ALA A 390 7.06 -19.72 -10.39
C ALA A 390 7.78 -18.36 -10.49
N GLU A 391 7.17 -17.26 -10.00
CA GLU A 391 7.83 -15.94 -10.06
C GLU A 391 8.83 -15.69 -8.95
N VAL A 392 8.61 -16.24 -7.77
CA VAL A 392 9.60 -16.14 -6.70
C VAL A 392 10.90 -16.81 -7.17
N GLY A 393 10.82 -17.95 -7.83
CA GLY A 393 11.98 -18.65 -8.39
C GLY A 393 12.77 -17.84 -9.44
N ARG A 394 12.11 -17.20 -10.43
CA ARG A 394 12.78 -16.35 -11.42
C ARG A 394 13.37 -15.08 -10.78
N SER A 395 12.65 -14.46 -9.87
CA SER A 395 13.12 -13.29 -9.13
C SER A 395 14.28 -13.63 -8.19
N LEU A 396 14.29 -14.84 -7.61
CA LEU A 396 15.38 -15.37 -6.80
C LEU A 396 16.63 -15.59 -7.65
N ARG A 397 16.51 -16.24 -8.83
CA ARG A 397 17.64 -16.47 -9.75
C ARG A 397 18.29 -15.16 -10.22
N ARG A 398 17.50 -14.14 -10.58
CA ARG A 398 18.02 -12.80 -10.94
C ARG A 398 18.70 -12.10 -9.77
N ALA A 399 18.26 -12.34 -8.53
CA ALA A 399 18.85 -11.71 -7.36
C ALA A 399 20.17 -12.37 -6.91
N THR A 400 20.38 -13.65 -7.21
CA THR A 400 21.61 -14.39 -6.86
C THR A 400 22.72 -14.22 -7.89
N GLY A 401 22.48 -13.50 -9.02
CA GLY A 401 23.49 -13.27 -10.06
C GLY A 401 23.95 -14.54 -10.80
N ARG A 402 23.29 -15.68 -10.61
CA ARG A 402 23.61 -16.91 -11.35
C ARG A 402 23.06 -16.81 -12.78
N PRO A 403 23.88 -17.13 -13.81
CA PRO A 403 23.42 -17.13 -15.19
C PRO A 403 22.27 -18.14 -15.37
N GLU A 404 21.30 -17.75 -16.19
CA GLU A 404 20.26 -18.68 -16.67
C GLU A 404 20.98 -19.80 -17.43
N VAL A 405 20.91 -21.01 -16.92
CA VAL A 405 21.27 -22.19 -17.69
C VAL A 405 20.11 -22.44 -18.64
N PRO A 406 20.31 -22.40 -19.96
CA PRO A 406 19.25 -22.77 -20.90
C PRO A 406 18.89 -24.23 -20.68
N GLN A 407 17.60 -24.51 -20.54
CA GLN A 407 17.05 -25.86 -20.72
C GLN A 407 16.54 -26.00 -22.13
#